data_6c469d12a5967994e3fe09d0086615c6
#
_entry.id   6c469d12a5967994e3fe09d0086615c6
#
_cell.length_a   1.000
_cell.length_b   1.000
_cell.length_c   1.000
_cell.angle_alpha   90.00
_cell.angle_beta   90.00
_cell.angle_gamma   90.00
#
_symmetry.space_group_name_H-M   'P 1'
#
loop_
_entity.id
_entity.type
_entity.pdbx_description
1 polymer ?
#
loop_
_entity_poly.entity_id
_entity_poly.type
_entity_poly.pdbx_seq_one_letter_code
_entity_poly.pdbx_strand_id
1 'polypeptide(L)'
;IGYQPENTLMFCCMASEEWGVADSQFDWSTGAYEQVFTVHPEWRGSVIADLNFELPALAHGTRARIRSTFEYVSFLEEFLEELPSLTGAYPEETRITAPIETWSDDFSIAIAGIPSMVNDFTGGSFMETNYHSQFDNDGFYDEDVYRMHHELFGLLLMAIDRTVVVPLDFSRVFRKARERLDSEWCEKTGADGQRLLRVLEQATATAQQLYAKVEKTNRNARHADASAAGVENASGLCTAETGDAGAVNGDFTTCVQGTDTAAEVPAADTRKLERSLLQVFQQEQDTYVRIDWYGNVLFPHGILQDRLQLLEGAVRNLKEGRLSAALRKLYEIDSNRYAFLFEEEVYRHFTSYALDQSADRLKWGTGRIIGFENFFPVVTGLLEKEKMGCSDFTEEIAQLEAAYERQSDLYRKEIDTL
;
A
#
# COMPACT_ATOMS: atom_id res chain seq x y z
N ILE A 1 -16.84 26.40 -4.95
CA ILE A 1 -16.33 26.41 -6.33
C ILE A 1 -17.37 25.93 -7.35
N GLY A 2 -18.53 25.46 -6.93
CA GLY A 2 -19.62 25.03 -7.83
C GLY A 2 -19.46 23.64 -8.44
N TYR A 3 -18.47 22.86 -8.00
CA TYR A 3 -18.36 21.44 -8.41
C TYR A 3 -19.55 20.65 -7.91
N GLN A 4 -20.13 19.83 -8.77
CA GLN A 4 -21.22 18.91 -8.45
C GLN A 4 -20.65 17.50 -8.56
N PRO A 5 -20.42 16.80 -7.44
CA PRO A 5 -19.87 15.46 -7.46
C PRO A 5 -20.91 14.42 -7.94
N GLU A 6 -20.45 13.42 -8.65
CA GLU A 6 -21.21 12.24 -9.06
C GLU A 6 -21.41 11.26 -7.89
N ASN A 7 -20.43 11.21 -7.00
CA ASN A 7 -20.41 10.38 -5.80
C ASN A 7 -20.53 11.23 -4.52
N THR A 8 -20.84 10.60 -3.40
CA THR A 8 -20.78 11.27 -2.09
C THR A 8 -19.32 11.50 -1.70
N LEU A 9 -18.97 12.77 -1.45
CA LEU A 9 -17.67 13.14 -0.89
C LEU A 9 -17.81 13.24 0.62
N MET A 10 -16.93 12.54 1.34
CA MET A 10 -16.88 12.55 2.80
C MET A 10 -15.52 13.05 3.26
N PHE A 11 -15.52 14.00 4.18
CA PHE A 11 -14.33 14.53 4.81
C PHE A 11 -14.27 14.01 6.25
N CYS A 12 -13.27 13.17 6.53
CA CYS A 12 -13.07 12.55 7.82
C CYS A 12 -11.85 13.16 8.50
N CYS A 13 -12.04 13.64 9.75
CA CYS A 13 -10.93 14.02 10.60
C CYS A 13 -10.70 12.88 11.60
N MET A 14 -9.70 12.06 11.34
CA MET A 14 -9.37 10.92 12.18
C MET A 14 -8.66 11.35 13.46
N ALA A 15 -8.80 10.56 14.50
CA ALA A 15 -8.08 10.73 15.77
C ALA A 15 -7.41 9.41 16.14
N SER A 16 -6.40 9.48 17.01
CA SER A 16 -5.71 8.29 17.54
C SER A 16 -5.02 7.46 16.44
N GLU A 17 -4.42 8.14 15.45
CA GLU A 17 -3.66 7.49 14.38
C GLU A 17 -2.50 6.68 14.95
N GLU A 18 -1.79 7.21 15.95
CA GLU A 18 -0.61 6.59 16.56
C GLU A 18 -0.92 5.59 17.69
N TRP A 19 -2.13 5.08 17.77
CA TRP A 19 -2.55 4.12 18.79
C TRP A 19 -2.98 2.80 18.15
N GLY A 20 -2.51 1.70 18.75
CA GLY A 20 -2.87 0.36 18.34
C GLY A 20 -4.25 -0.08 18.79
N VAL A 21 -4.85 -0.98 18.03
CA VAL A 21 -6.16 -1.59 18.34
C VAL A 21 -5.93 -2.85 19.18
N ALA A 22 -6.49 -2.87 20.39
CA ALA A 22 -6.40 -4.03 21.27
C ALA A 22 -6.99 -5.29 20.62
N ASP A 23 -6.31 -6.41 20.82
CA ASP A 23 -6.71 -7.73 20.29
C ASP A 23 -6.75 -7.83 18.74
N SER A 24 -6.18 -6.87 18.03
CA SER A 24 -5.96 -6.95 16.57
C SER A 24 -4.51 -7.27 16.24
N GLN A 25 -4.28 -7.74 15.02
CA GLN A 25 -2.91 -7.88 14.50
C GLN A 25 -2.31 -6.53 14.05
N PHE A 26 -3.09 -5.46 14.14
CA PHE A 26 -2.74 -4.11 13.76
C PHE A 26 -2.62 -3.28 15.02
N ASP A 27 -1.46 -2.75 15.30
CA ASP A 27 -1.21 -1.92 16.47
C ASP A 27 -0.96 -0.44 16.11
N TRP A 28 -1.60 0.00 15.03
CA TRP A 28 -1.53 1.38 14.55
C TRP A 28 -2.87 1.83 14.00
N SER A 29 -3.09 3.15 13.94
CA SER A 29 -4.26 3.76 13.27
C SER A 29 -5.61 3.37 13.86
N THR A 30 -5.74 3.38 15.19
CA THR A 30 -6.99 2.99 15.87
C THR A 30 -8.21 3.75 15.34
N GLY A 31 -8.09 5.06 15.09
CA GLY A 31 -9.21 5.87 14.61
C GLY A 31 -9.73 5.41 13.26
N ALA A 32 -8.84 5.21 12.30
CA ALA A 32 -9.20 4.71 10.97
C ALA A 32 -9.72 3.28 11.03
N TYR A 33 -9.08 2.41 11.82
CA TYR A 33 -9.54 1.03 12.02
C TYR A 33 -10.97 0.98 12.56
N GLU A 34 -11.25 1.67 13.66
CA GLU A 34 -12.59 1.71 14.26
C GLU A 34 -13.62 2.31 13.30
N GLN A 35 -13.23 3.29 12.50
CA GLN A 35 -14.13 3.93 11.53
C GLN A 35 -14.66 2.91 10.53
N VAL A 36 -13.82 2.04 9.97
CA VAL A 36 -14.19 1.12 8.88
C VAL A 36 -14.57 -0.28 9.34
N PHE A 37 -14.16 -0.70 10.54
CA PHE A 37 -14.49 -2.04 11.05
C PHE A 37 -15.65 -2.02 12.03
N THR A 38 -15.85 -0.93 12.79
CA THR A 38 -16.84 -0.86 13.88
C THR A 38 -17.95 0.13 13.60
N VAL A 39 -17.61 1.39 13.22
CA VAL A 39 -18.58 2.48 13.09
C VAL A 39 -19.32 2.41 11.75
N HIS A 40 -18.61 2.19 10.66
CA HIS A 40 -19.13 2.18 9.30
C HIS A 40 -18.69 0.94 8.50
N PRO A 41 -18.98 -0.26 8.98
CA PRO A 41 -18.62 -1.49 8.25
C PRO A 41 -19.29 -1.60 6.87
N GLU A 42 -20.37 -0.86 6.63
CA GLU A 42 -21.07 -0.79 5.35
C GLU A 42 -20.31 -0.03 4.26
N TRP A 43 -19.25 0.69 4.60
CA TRP A 43 -18.38 1.33 3.61
C TRP A 43 -17.56 0.32 2.81
N ARG A 44 -17.29 -0.82 3.39
CA ARG A 44 -16.57 -1.91 2.76
C ARG A 44 -17.29 -2.36 1.49
N GLY A 45 -16.58 -2.36 0.35
CA GLY A 45 -17.14 -2.70 -0.95
C GLY A 45 -18.11 -1.66 -1.54
N SER A 46 -18.13 -0.43 -1.01
CA SER A 46 -18.96 0.69 -1.52
C SER A 46 -18.21 2.01 -1.67
N VAL A 47 -17.13 2.23 -0.93
CA VAL A 47 -16.26 3.40 -1.08
C VAL A 47 -15.25 3.14 -2.19
N ILE A 48 -15.21 4.03 -3.19
CA ILE A 48 -14.40 3.85 -4.39
C ILE A 48 -12.93 4.24 -4.18
N ALA A 49 -12.66 5.17 -3.27
CA ALA A 49 -11.31 5.59 -2.92
C ALA A 49 -11.26 6.24 -1.55
N ASP A 50 -10.16 6.05 -0.86
CA ASP A 50 -9.69 6.85 0.25
C ASP A 50 -8.47 7.66 -0.19
N LEU A 51 -8.52 8.98 0.06
CA LEU A 51 -7.42 9.90 -0.16
C LEU A 51 -6.95 10.40 1.20
N ASN A 52 -6.03 9.69 1.80
CA ASN A 52 -5.42 10.11 3.07
C ASN A 52 -4.50 11.31 2.82
N PHE A 53 -4.58 12.30 3.70
CA PHE A 53 -3.93 13.60 3.50
C PHE A 53 -3.06 13.96 4.68
N GLU A 54 -1.81 13.51 4.62
CA GLU A 54 -0.81 13.64 5.67
C GLU A 54 0.03 14.91 5.52
N LEU A 55 0.24 15.62 6.61
CA LEU A 55 1.19 16.74 6.74
C LEU A 55 1.27 17.65 5.49
N PRO A 56 0.14 18.10 4.91
CA PRO A 56 0.14 18.71 3.57
C PRO A 56 0.76 20.10 3.50
N ALA A 57 1.08 20.69 4.63
CA ALA A 57 1.53 22.07 4.74
C ALA A 57 3.03 22.22 5.02
N LEU A 58 3.77 21.12 5.07
CA LEU A 58 5.17 21.14 5.43
C LEU A 58 6.07 20.80 4.25
N ALA A 59 7.15 21.56 4.08
CA ALA A 59 8.17 21.30 3.07
C ALA A 59 9.12 20.20 3.58
N HIS A 60 8.83 18.95 3.26
CA HIS A 60 9.57 17.77 3.75
C HIS A 60 10.73 17.33 2.86
N GLY A 61 11.14 18.10 1.90
CA GLY A 61 12.24 17.78 1.01
C GLY A 61 11.99 18.14 -0.44
N THR A 62 12.66 17.44 -1.35
CA THR A 62 12.73 17.80 -2.77
C THR A 62 11.93 16.89 -3.67
N ARG A 63 11.32 15.83 -3.11
CA ARG A 63 10.59 14.79 -3.83
C ARG A 63 9.22 14.56 -3.22
N ALA A 64 8.20 14.54 -4.05
CA ALA A 64 6.86 14.15 -3.67
C ALA A 64 6.51 12.77 -4.24
N ARG A 65 5.65 12.05 -3.53
CA ARG A 65 5.09 10.78 -4.01
C ARG A 65 3.61 10.73 -3.70
N ILE A 66 2.87 9.96 -4.48
CA ILE A 66 1.59 9.41 -4.07
C ILE A 66 1.83 7.92 -3.83
N ARG A 67 1.70 7.49 -2.59
CA ARG A 67 1.77 6.09 -2.21
C ARG A 67 0.36 5.51 -2.26
N SER A 68 0.18 4.35 -2.87
CA SER A 68 -1.13 3.80 -3.15
C SER A 68 -1.17 2.28 -3.00
N THR A 69 -2.37 1.73 -2.89
CA THR A 69 -2.57 0.31 -3.18
C THR A 69 -2.16 0.02 -4.63
N PHE A 70 -1.77 -1.21 -4.91
CA PHE A 70 -1.23 -1.58 -6.24
C PHE A 70 -2.20 -1.27 -7.38
N GLU A 71 -3.49 -1.42 -7.12
CA GLU A 71 -4.54 -1.38 -8.13
C GLU A 71 -4.77 0.02 -8.70
N TYR A 72 -4.50 1.08 -7.93
CA TYR A 72 -4.62 2.46 -8.41
C TYR A 72 -3.39 2.99 -9.14
N VAL A 73 -2.27 2.28 -9.11
CA VAL A 73 -0.98 2.78 -9.63
C VAL A 73 -1.09 3.18 -11.11
N SER A 74 -1.70 2.36 -11.96
CA SER A 74 -1.83 2.66 -13.40
C SER A 74 -2.61 3.95 -13.66
N PHE A 75 -3.73 4.12 -12.96
CA PHE A 75 -4.54 5.34 -13.05
C PHE A 75 -3.78 6.57 -12.56
N LEU A 76 -3.05 6.45 -11.45
CA LEU A 76 -2.28 7.57 -10.88
C LEU A 76 -1.09 7.96 -11.75
N GLU A 77 -0.42 7.00 -12.38
CA GLU A 77 0.65 7.27 -13.35
C GLU A 77 0.12 8.09 -14.54
N GLU A 78 -1.02 7.71 -15.13
CA GLU A 78 -1.68 8.47 -16.19
C GLU A 78 -2.14 9.87 -15.71
N PHE A 79 -2.71 9.93 -14.52
CA PHE A 79 -3.13 11.20 -13.91
C PHE A 79 -1.97 12.18 -13.75
N LEU A 80 -0.80 11.72 -13.28
CA LEU A 80 0.37 12.59 -13.14
C LEU A 80 0.93 13.06 -14.50
N GLU A 81 0.83 12.26 -15.56
CA GLU A 81 1.25 12.68 -16.90
C GLU A 81 0.40 13.81 -17.48
N GLU A 82 -0.86 13.90 -17.07
CA GLU A 82 -1.79 14.95 -17.51
C GLU A 82 -1.67 16.26 -16.71
N LEU A 83 -0.95 16.24 -15.59
CA LEU A 83 -0.80 17.42 -14.72
C LEU A 83 0.34 18.35 -15.19
N PRO A 84 0.21 19.66 -14.95
CA PRO A 84 1.34 20.57 -15.06
C PRO A 84 2.44 20.17 -14.07
N SER A 85 3.67 20.51 -14.41
CA SER A 85 4.83 20.19 -13.59
C SER A 85 4.70 20.73 -12.15
N LEU A 86 4.91 19.86 -11.17
CA LEU A 86 4.91 20.19 -9.73
C LEU A 86 6.31 20.68 -9.24
N THR A 87 7.22 20.99 -10.16
CA THR A 87 8.62 21.34 -9.86
C THR A 87 8.82 22.58 -8.99
N GLY A 88 7.81 23.42 -8.84
CA GLY A 88 7.87 24.58 -7.95
C GLY A 88 8.03 24.19 -6.48
N ALA A 89 7.29 23.17 -6.05
CA ALA A 89 7.34 22.68 -4.68
C ALA A 89 8.32 21.50 -4.50
N TYR A 90 8.39 20.59 -5.50
CA TYR A 90 9.23 19.39 -5.47
C TYR A 90 10.07 19.30 -6.74
N PRO A 91 11.26 19.92 -6.76
CA PRO A 91 12.06 20.11 -7.97
C PRO A 91 12.72 18.83 -8.50
N GLU A 92 12.91 17.80 -7.67
CA GLU A 92 13.65 16.61 -8.08
C GLU A 92 12.75 15.51 -8.65
N GLU A 93 11.62 15.22 -8.04
CA GLU A 93 10.81 14.08 -8.45
C GLU A 93 9.36 14.17 -7.94
N THR A 94 8.42 13.79 -8.79
CA THR A 94 7.07 13.38 -8.37
C THR A 94 6.78 12.03 -8.99
N ARG A 95 6.39 11.03 -8.17
CA ARG A 95 6.14 9.67 -8.65
C ARG A 95 5.05 8.95 -7.85
N ILE A 96 4.56 7.86 -8.43
CA ILE A 96 3.68 6.90 -7.76
C ILE A 96 4.53 5.78 -7.14
N THR A 97 4.20 5.40 -5.91
CA THR A 97 4.80 4.27 -5.21
C THR A 97 3.72 3.32 -4.69
N ALA A 98 4.04 2.06 -4.59
CA ALA A 98 3.20 1.00 -4.02
C ALA A 98 4.09 -0.11 -3.44
N PRO A 99 3.60 -0.85 -2.46
CA PRO A 99 2.30 -0.76 -1.82
C PRO A 99 2.18 0.41 -0.84
N ILE A 100 1.01 0.56 -0.22
CA ILE A 100 0.86 1.36 1.00
C ILE A 100 1.72 0.76 2.12
N GLU A 101 2.04 1.58 3.11
CA GLU A 101 2.79 1.17 4.30
C GLU A 101 1.87 1.16 5.52
N THR A 102 2.31 0.54 6.63
CA THR A 102 1.48 0.36 7.83
C THR A 102 1.50 1.55 8.79
N TRP A 103 2.08 2.67 8.38
CA TRP A 103 2.39 3.80 9.24
C TRP A 103 1.36 4.94 9.24
N SER A 104 0.24 4.78 8.54
CA SER A 104 -0.76 5.83 8.43
C SER A 104 -2.18 5.25 8.28
N ASP A 105 -3.18 6.10 8.35
CA ASP A 105 -4.60 5.76 8.34
C ASP A 105 -5.05 4.99 7.08
N ASP A 106 -4.44 5.29 5.92
CA ASP A 106 -4.71 4.64 4.65
C ASP A 106 -4.55 3.11 4.70
N PHE A 107 -3.66 2.61 5.54
CA PHE A 107 -3.47 1.18 5.70
C PHE A 107 -4.71 0.50 6.33
N SER A 108 -5.21 1.01 7.44
CA SER A 108 -6.39 0.46 8.11
C SER A 108 -7.62 0.49 7.21
N ILE A 109 -7.75 1.54 6.40
CA ILE A 109 -8.83 1.70 5.44
C ILE A 109 -8.69 0.71 4.27
N ALA A 110 -7.47 0.54 3.75
CA ALA A 110 -7.20 -0.38 2.65
C ALA A 110 -7.47 -1.83 3.01
N ILE A 111 -7.02 -2.31 4.18
CA ILE A 111 -7.28 -3.69 4.62
C ILE A 111 -8.76 -3.97 4.89
N ALA A 112 -9.57 -2.94 5.10
CA ALA A 112 -11.01 -3.07 5.16
C ALA A 112 -11.66 -3.31 3.78
N GLY A 113 -10.90 -3.17 2.69
CA GLY A 113 -11.37 -3.34 1.32
C GLY A 113 -11.78 -2.04 0.63
N ILE A 114 -11.17 -0.92 1.04
CA ILE A 114 -11.33 0.39 0.41
C ILE A 114 -10.00 0.78 -0.24
N PRO A 115 -9.91 0.93 -1.57
CA PRO A 115 -8.68 1.32 -2.23
C PRO A 115 -8.18 2.67 -1.72
N SER A 116 -6.93 2.72 -1.24
CA SER A 116 -6.40 3.88 -0.52
C SER A 116 -5.14 4.42 -1.13
N MET A 117 -4.91 5.71 -0.92
CA MET A 117 -3.71 6.42 -1.31
C MET A 117 -3.41 7.57 -0.36
N VAL A 118 -2.13 7.90 -0.23
CA VAL A 118 -1.64 8.95 0.68
C VAL A 118 -0.56 9.78 -0.01
N ASN A 119 -0.48 11.07 0.32
CA ASN A 119 0.68 11.87 -0.06
C ASN A 119 1.89 11.44 0.77
N ASP A 120 3.00 11.27 0.11
CA ASP A 120 4.27 10.90 0.72
C ASP A 120 5.39 11.81 0.16
N PHE A 121 6.39 12.09 0.98
CA PHE A 121 7.49 12.97 0.63
C PHE A 121 8.77 12.49 1.28
N THR A 122 9.90 12.77 0.67
CA THR A 122 11.21 12.30 1.13
C THR A 122 12.25 13.39 1.08
N GLY A 123 13.20 13.27 2.00
CA GLY A 123 14.29 14.21 2.18
C GLY A 123 13.92 15.35 3.12
N GLY A 124 14.91 16.03 3.65
CA GLY A 124 14.73 17.07 4.65
C GLY A 124 14.91 16.55 6.08
N SER A 125 15.23 17.46 6.97
CA SER A 125 15.59 17.15 8.36
C SER A 125 14.41 17.19 9.32
N PHE A 126 13.22 17.51 8.86
CA PHE A 126 12.03 17.67 9.72
C PHE A 126 11.74 16.41 10.55
N MET A 127 11.74 15.25 9.92
CA MET A 127 11.49 13.96 10.60
C MET A 127 12.53 13.65 11.67
N GLU A 128 13.76 14.11 11.49
CA GLU A 128 14.85 13.86 12.43
C GLU A 128 14.91 14.89 13.57
N THR A 129 14.42 16.10 13.35
CA THR A 129 14.65 17.23 14.25
C THR A 129 13.40 17.75 14.94
N ASN A 130 12.22 17.61 14.34
CA ASN A 130 11.01 18.29 14.77
C ASN A 130 9.83 17.33 14.96
N TYR A 131 9.65 16.37 14.07
CA TYR A 131 8.53 15.45 14.07
C TYR A 131 8.37 14.74 15.43
N HIS A 132 7.15 14.66 15.93
CA HIS A 132 6.80 14.10 17.24
C HIS A 132 7.51 14.75 18.44
N SER A 133 7.85 16.01 18.33
CA SER A 133 8.53 16.74 19.40
C SER A 133 7.90 18.11 19.68
N GLN A 134 8.33 18.73 20.79
CA GLN A 134 7.95 20.12 21.11
C GLN A 134 8.47 21.15 20.11
N PHE A 135 9.33 20.76 19.18
CA PHE A 135 9.90 21.60 18.14
C PHE A 135 9.09 21.54 16.84
N ASP A 136 8.07 20.71 16.78
CA ASP A 136 7.09 20.71 15.71
C ASP A 136 6.15 21.90 15.89
N ASN A 137 6.33 22.88 15.05
CA ASN A 137 5.62 24.16 15.09
C ASN A 137 5.43 24.76 13.70
N ASP A 138 4.77 25.89 13.61
CA ASP A 138 4.45 26.61 12.37
C ASP A 138 5.67 27.14 11.57
N GLY A 139 6.89 27.06 12.13
CA GLY A 139 8.11 27.46 11.44
C GLY A 139 8.44 26.61 10.21
N PHE A 140 7.82 25.45 10.04
CA PHE A 140 7.97 24.55 8.87
C PHE A 140 6.80 24.67 7.88
N TYR A 141 5.81 25.51 8.17
CA TYR A 141 4.72 25.76 7.24
C TYR A 141 5.25 26.36 5.94
N ASP A 142 4.84 25.79 4.81
CA ASP A 142 5.15 26.26 3.47
C ASP A 142 3.84 26.42 2.68
N GLU A 143 3.50 27.67 2.37
CA GLU A 143 2.25 28.00 1.68
C GLU A 143 2.18 27.43 0.25
N ASP A 144 3.32 27.37 -0.45
CA ASP A 144 3.36 26.85 -1.82
C ASP A 144 3.18 25.33 -1.83
N VAL A 145 3.80 24.63 -0.88
CA VAL A 145 3.60 23.18 -0.68
C VAL A 145 2.17 22.87 -0.26
N TYR A 146 1.62 23.65 0.67
CA TYR A 146 0.23 23.50 1.11
C TYR A 146 -0.75 23.66 -0.06
N ARG A 147 -0.59 24.72 -0.84
CA ARG A 147 -1.42 24.97 -2.02
C ARG A 147 -1.30 23.86 -3.05
N MET A 148 -0.07 23.44 -3.36
CA MET A 148 0.19 22.39 -4.32
C MET A 148 -0.48 21.06 -3.93
N HIS A 149 -0.35 20.63 -2.67
CA HIS A 149 -1.01 19.40 -2.21
C HIS A 149 -2.53 19.49 -2.31
N HIS A 150 -3.12 20.63 -1.96
CA HIS A 150 -4.57 20.82 -2.06
C HIS A 150 -5.05 20.83 -3.51
N GLU A 151 -4.30 21.45 -4.41
CA GLU A 151 -4.61 21.42 -5.85
C GLU A 151 -4.48 20.01 -6.41
N LEU A 152 -3.38 19.30 -6.10
CA LEU A 152 -3.12 17.93 -6.55
C LEU A 152 -4.23 16.97 -6.09
N PHE A 153 -4.51 16.95 -4.79
CA PHE A 153 -5.52 16.04 -4.24
C PHE A 153 -6.95 16.47 -4.60
N GLY A 154 -7.22 17.76 -4.75
CA GLY A 154 -8.48 18.25 -5.27
C GLY A 154 -8.73 17.80 -6.71
N LEU A 155 -7.72 17.90 -7.59
CA LEU A 155 -7.81 17.41 -8.96
C LEU A 155 -7.91 15.89 -9.03
N LEU A 156 -7.17 15.19 -8.19
CA LEU A 156 -7.23 13.72 -8.09
C LEU A 156 -8.62 13.25 -7.66
N LEU A 157 -9.20 13.87 -6.63
CA LEU A 157 -10.55 13.59 -6.18
C LEU A 157 -11.57 13.78 -7.31
N MET A 158 -11.47 14.88 -8.06
CA MET A 158 -12.33 15.15 -9.20
C MET A 158 -12.11 14.14 -10.34
N ALA A 159 -10.88 13.72 -10.58
CA ALA A 159 -10.58 12.72 -11.60
C ALA A 159 -11.16 11.35 -11.27
N ILE A 160 -11.09 10.93 -10.00
CA ILE A 160 -11.70 9.68 -9.53
C ILE A 160 -13.23 9.77 -9.56
N ASP A 161 -13.80 10.86 -9.06
CA ASP A 161 -15.26 11.06 -9.01
C ASP A 161 -15.91 11.01 -10.41
N ARG A 162 -15.18 11.37 -11.46
CA ARG A 162 -15.66 11.33 -12.86
C ARG A 162 -15.46 9.99 -13.56
N THR A 163 -14.92 8.98 -12.90
CA THR A 163 -14.85 7.65 -13.48
C THR A 163 -16.22 6.98 -13.44
N VAL A 164 -16.63 6.39 -14.55
CA VAL A 164 -17.91 5.65 -14.63
C VAL A 164 -17.77 4.27 -13.99
N VAL A 165 -16.55 3.73 -14.02
CA VAL A 165 -16.15 2.48 -13.37
C VAL A 165 -14.84 2.73 -12.64
N VAL A 166 -14.75 2.31 -11.40
CA VAL A 166 -13.53 2.45 -10.59
C VAL A 166 -12.31 1.86 -11.32
N PRO A 167 -11.20 2.63 -11.50
CA PRO A 167 -10.10 2.26 -12.40
C PRO A 167 -9.03 1.40 -11.70
N LEU A 168 -9.41 0.22 -11.24
CA LEU A 168 -8.52 -0.70 -10.52
C LEU A 168 -7.80 -1.65 -11.47
N ASP A 169 -6.47 -1.55 -11.53
CA ASP A 169 -5.59 -2.47 -12.28
C ASP A 169 -5.07 -3.61 -11.39
N PHE A 170 -5.84 -4.64 -11.25
CA PHE A 170 -5.48 -5.84 -10.47
C PHE A 170 -4.25 -6.58 -11.01
N SER A 171 -3.84 -6.33 -12.25
CA SER A 171 -2.66 -6.99 -12.82
C SER A 171 -1.36 -6.63 -12.10
N ARG A 172 -1.33 -5.48 -11.42
CA ARG A 172 -0.15 -5.00 -10.69
C ARG A 172 0.16 -5.89 -9.48
N VAL A 173 -0.87 -6.28 -8.72
CA VAL A 173 -0.74 -7.19 -7.57
C VAL A 173 -0.14 -8.52 -7.97
N PHE A 174 -0.65 -9.14 -9.06
CA PHE A 174 -0.17 -10.45 -9.50
C PHE A 174 1.26 -10.43 -10.03
N ARG A 175 1.65 -9.35 -10.71
CA ARG A 175 3.06 -9.15 -11.11
C ARG A 175 3.98 -9.08 -9.90
N LYS A 176 3.58 -8.35 -8.86
CA LYS A 176 4.36 -8.24 -7.62
C LYS A 176 4.40 -9.54 -6.84
N ALA A 177 3.29 -10.27 -6.75
CA ALA A 177 3.27 -11.60 -6.16
C ALA A 177 4.24 -12.56 -6.87
N ARG A 178 4.27 -12.53 -8.21
CA ARG A 178 5.21 -13.31 -9.02
C ARG A 178 6.67 -12.92 -8.77
N GLU A 179 6.99 -11.64 -8.75
CA GLU A 179 8.34 -11.12 -8.48
C GLU A 179 8.85 -11.56 -7.10
N ARG A 180 7.94 -11.76 -6.14
CA ARG A 180 8.26 -12.14 -4.77
C ARG A 180 8.48 -13.64 -4.58
N LEU A 181 8.06 -14.49 -5.53
CA LEU A 181 8.21 -15.95 -5.42
C LEU A 181 9.66 -16.38 -5.63
N ASP A 182 10.24 -17.05 -4.67
CA ASP A 182 11.57 -17.67 -4.74
C ASP A 182 11.45 -19.14 -5.14
N SER A 183 11.87 -19.45 -6.36
CA SER A 183 11.84 -20.81 -6.91
C SER A 183 12.75 -21.78 -6.14
N GLU A 184 13.84 -21.31 -5.52
CA GLU A 184 14.73 -22.17 -4.72
C GLU A 184 13.99 -22.73 -3.50
N TRP A 185 13.19 -21.92 -2.83
CA TRP A 185 12.37 -22.38 -1.71
C TRP A 185 11.27 -23.35 -2.16
N CYS A 186 10.67 -23.14 -3.32
CA CYS A 186 9.71 -24.11 -3.87
C CYS A 186 10.36 -25.47 -4.08
N GLU A 187 11.56 -25.51 -4.67
CA GLU A 187 12.30 -26.77 -4.87
C GLU A 187 12.68 -27.43 -3.54
N LYS A 188 13.17 -26.68 -2.56
CA LYS A 188 13.54 -27.18 -1.24
C LYS A 188 12.37 -27.79 -0.48
N THR A 189 11.20 -27.18 -0.57
CA THR A 189 10.01 -27.60 0.18
C THR A 189 9.15 -28.61 -0.55
N GLY A 190 9.33 -28.75 -1.88
CA GLY A 190 8.49 -29.57 -2.75
C GLY A 190 7.17 -28.88 -3.13
N ALA A 191 7.05 -27.57 -2.93
CA ALA A 191 5.90 -26.80 -3.39
C ALA A 191 5.90 -26.65 -4.94
N ASP A 192 4.72 -26.66 -5.57
CA ASP A 192 4.61 -26.51 -7.03
C ASP A 192 4.66 -25.03 -7.46
N GLY A 193 5.83 -24.38 -7.25
CA GLY A 193 6.04 -23.01 -7.64
C GLY A 193 5.85 -22.76 -9.14
N GLN A 194 6.08 -23.77 -9.98
CA GLN A 194 5.87 -23.64 -11.42
C GLN A 194 4.37 -23.52 -11.79
N ARG A 195 3.53 -24.25 -11.06
CA ARG A 195 2.09 -24.12 -11.22
C ARG A 195 1.62 -22.74 -10.77
N LEU A 196 2.07 -22.27 -9.59
CA LEU A 196 1.75 -20.92 -9.10
C LEU A 196 2.16 -19.85 -10.12
N LEU A 197 3.36 -19.94 -10.70
CA LEU A 197 3.80 -18.97 -11.74
C LEU A 197 2.86 -18.95 -12.94
N ARG A 198 2.43 -20.11 -13.44
CA ARG A 198 1.47 -20.18 -14.56
C ARG A 198 0.11 -19.55 -14.21
N VAL A 199 -0.37 -19.82 -13.01
CA VAL A 199 -1.66 -19.25 -12.53
C VAL A 199 -1.54 -17.73 -12.39
N LEU A 200 -0.45 -17.22 -11.84
CA LEU A 200 -0.19 -15.77 -11.74
C LEU A 200 -0.07 -15.10 -13.11
N GLU A 201 0.58 -15.74 -14.08
CA GLU A 201 0.63 -15.24 -15.47
C GLU A 201 -0.76 -15.14 -16.09
N GLN A 202 -1.58 -16.16 -15.90
CA GLN A 202 -2.94 -16.18 -16.41
C GLN A 202 -3.82 -15.12 -15.72
N ALA A 203 -3.72 -14.99 -14.39
CA ALA A 203 -4.42 -13.96 -13.63
C ALA A 203 -4.01 -12.55 -14.08
N THR A 204 -2.70 -12.30 -14.24
CA THR A 204 -2.18 -11.04 -14.77
C THR A 204 -2.78 -10.70 -16.13
N ALA A 205 -2.75 -11.64 -17.07
CA ALA A 205 -3.26 -11.40 -18.43
C ALA A 205 -4.77 -11.12 -18.43
N THR A 206 -5.54 -11.84 -17.61
CA THR A 206 -6.99 -11.63 -17.51
C THR A 206 -7.33 -10.28 -16.86
N ALA A 207 -6.61 -9.92 -15.79
CA ALA A 207 -6.78 -8.63 -15.12
C ALA A 207 -6.41 -7.45 -16.05
N GLN A 208 -5.36 -7.58 -16.87
CA GLN A 208 -5.01 -6.57 -17.87
C GLN A 208 -6.12 -6.38 -18.92
N GLN A 209 -6.77 -7.45 -19.36
CA GLN A 209 -7.91 -7.35 -20.28
C GLN A 209 -9.09 -6.62 -19.63
N LEU A 210 -9.36 -6.90 -18.37
CA LEU A 210 -10.39 -6.21 -17.60
C LEU A 210 -10.07 -4.71 -17.50
N TYR A 211 -8.85 -4.37 -17.05
CA TYR A 211 -8.44 -2.97 -16.90
C TYR A 211 -8.52 -2.19 -18.23
N ALA A 212 -8.06 -2.79 -19.34
CA ALA A 212 -8.15 -2.15 -20.66
C ALA A 212 -9.61 -1.86 -21.07
N LYS A 213 -10.57 -2.71 -20.69
CA LYS A 213 -11.99 -2.45 -20.92
C LYS A 213 -12.53 -1.34 -20.02
N VAL A 214 -12.17 -1.34 -18.73
CA VAL A 214 -12.51 -0.28 -17.77
C VAL A 214 -12.03 1.08 -18.27
N GLU A 215 -10.75 1.17 -18.65
CA GLU A 215 -10.19 2.41 -19.22
C GLU A 215 -10.90 2.88 -20.48
N LYS A 216 -11.20 1.96 -21.39
CA LYS A 216 -11.94 2.29 -22.61
C LYS A 216 -13.32 2.84 -22.27
N THR A 217 -14.01 2.23 -21.30
CA THR A 217 -15.33 2.68 -20.85
C THR A 217 -15.25 4.08 -20.26
N ASN A 218 -14.29 4.33 -19.37
CA ASN A 218 -14.08 5.64 -18.74
C ASN A 218 -13.68 6.71 -19.77
N ARG A 219 -12.81 6.40 -20.74
CA ARG A 219 -12.46 7.32 -21.82
C ARG A 219 -13.65 7.66 -22.73
N ASN A 220 -14.46 6.69 -23.11
CA ASN A 220 -15.64 6.92 -23.92
C ASN A 220 -16.64 7.85 -23.22
N ALA A 221 -16.85 7.68 -21.92
CA ALA A 221 -17.70 8.55 -21.13
C ALA A 221 -17.18 10.00 -21.11
N ARG A 222 -15.88 10.19 -20.83
CA ARG A 222 -15.23 11.52 -20.87
C ARG A 222 -15.36 12.20 -22.24
N HIS A 223 -15.24 11.47 -23.34
CA HIS A 223 -15.43 12.01 -24.69
C HIS A 223 -16.89 12.39 -24.99
N ALA A 224 -17.85 11.62 -24.49
CA ALA A 224 -19.26 11.94 -24.65
C ALA A 224 -19.62 13.26 -23.93
N ASP A 225 -19.14 13.45 -22.70
CA ASP A 225 -19.33 14.66 -21.91
C ASP A 225 -18.69 15.89 -22.58
N ALA A 226 -17.46 15.76 -23.07
CA ALA A 226 -16.76 16.82 -23.79
C ALA A 226 -17.48 17.23 -25.08
N SER A 227 -18.00 16.27 -25.84
CA SER A 227 -18.79 16.52 -27.06
C SER A 227 -20.11 17.20 -26.73
N ALA A 228 -20.78 16.80 -25.65
CA ALA A 228 -22.02 17.45 -25.18
C ALA A 228 -21.78 18.88 -24.71
N ALA A 229 -20.60 19.17 -24.13
CA ALA A 229 -20.18 20.51 -23.72
C ALA A 229 -19.67 21.42 -24.88
N GLY A 230 -19.60 20.92 -26.12
CA GLY A 230 -19.14 21.67 -27.29
C GLY A 230 -17.61 21.95 -27.33
N VAL A 231 -16.82 21.19 -26.61
CA VAL A 231 -15.34 21.29 -26.53
C VAL A 231 -14.71 20.31 -27.52
N GLU A 232 -14.24 20.80 -28.68
CA GLU A 232 -13.68 19.95 -29.75
C GLU A 232 -12.31 19.31 -29.45
N ASN A 233 -11.65 19.62 -28.35
CA ASN A 233 -10.34 19.07 -27.96
C ASN A 233 -10.26 18.71 -26.47
N ALA A 234 -10.88 17.63 -26.08
CA ALA A 234 -10.75 17.09 -24.72
C ALA A 234 -9.66 16.02 -24.65
N SER A 235 -8.43 16.36 -24.99
CA SER A 235 -7.24 15.66 -24.54
C SER A 235 -6.61 16.51 -23.44
N GLY A 236 -6.86 16.15 -22.19
CA GLY A 236 -6.19 16.75 -21.06
C GLY A 236 -7.10 17.49 -20.07
N LEU A 237 -6.79 17.35 -18.80
CA LEU A 237 -7.16 18.32 -17.77
C LEU A 237 -6.79 19.73 -18.25
N CYS A 238 -7.67 20.71 -18.01
CA CYS A 238 -7.43 22.11 -18.40
C CYS A 238 -6.02 22.55 -17.99
N THR A 239 -5.15 22.80 -18.98
CA THR A 239 -3.87 23.46 -18.73
C THR A 239 -4.16 24.93 -18.43
N ALA A 240 -3.88 25.37 -17.22
CA ALA A 240 -3.81 26.78 -16.92
C ALA A 240 -2.62 27.37 -17.69
N GLU A 241 -2.86 28.27 -18.67
CA GLU A 241 -1.78 29.04 -19.26
C GLU A 241 -1.13 29.89 -18.16
N THR A 242 0.13 29.60 -17.87
CA THR A 242 0.97 30.41 -16.99
C THR A 242 1.28 31.74 -17.66
N GLY A 243 0.41 32.71 -17.48
CA GLY A 243 0.72 34.12 -17.67
C GLY A 243 1.35 34.64 -16.39
N ASP A 244 2.45 35.36 -16.60
CA ASP A 244 3.30 36.13 -15.69
C ASP A 244 2.80 36.37 -14.24
N ALA A 245 3.70 36.27 -13.27
CA ALA A 245 3.47 36.38 -11.84
C ALA A 245 2.68 37.62 -11.42
N GLY A 246 1.38 37.50 -11.36
CA GLY A 246 0.47 38.55 -10.91
C GLY A 246 -0.92 37.97 -10.73
N ALA A 247 -1.32 37.79 -9.47
CA ALA A 247 -2.66 37.51 -8.97
C ALA A 247 -3.49 36.55 -9.85
N VAL A 248 -3.45 35.24 -9.52
CA VAL A 248 -4.35 34.24 -10.10
C VAL A 248 -5.76 34.44 -9.55
N ASN A 249 -6.47 35.43 -10.10
CA ASN A 249 -7.93 35.47 -10.15
C ASN A 249 -8.37 34.82 -11.48
N GLY A 250 -7.92 33.63 -11.76
CA GLY A 250 -8.43 32.80 -12.84
C GLY A 250 -9.76 32.21 -12.43
N ASP A 251 -10.81 32.68 -13.11
CA ASP A 251 -12.17 32.20 -12.91
C ASP A 251 -12.25 30.69 -13.31
N PHE A 252 -12.12 29.80 -12.32
CA PHE A 252 -12.24 28.34 -12.46
C PHE A 252 -13.65 27.93 -12.93
N THR A 253 -14.57 28.88 -13.06
CA THR A 253 -15.97 28.64 -13.38
C THR A 253 -16.24 28.26 -14.84
N THR A 254 -15.27 28.38 -15.75
CA THR A 254 -15.52 28.14 -17.19
C THR A 254 -15.36 26.69 -17.63
N CYS A 255 -14.81 25.79 -16.81
CA CYS A 255 -14.59 24.39 -17.19
C CYS A 255 -15.68 23.40 -16.72
N VAL A 256 -16.70 23.85 -15.99
CA VAL A 256 -17.65 22.94 -15.30
C VAL A 256 -19.13 23.35 -15.51
N GLN A 257 -19.50 23.79 -16.69
CA GLN A 257 -20.93 23.87 -17.05
C GLN A 257 -21.27 22.67 -17.96
N GLY A 258 -21.48 21.49 -17.32
CA GLY A 258 -22.10 20.35 -17.99
C GLY A 258 -23.58 20.61 -18.17
N THR A 259 -24.05 20.58 -19.40
CA THR A 259 -25.48 20.52 -19.72
C THR A 259 -25.94 19.07 -19.64
N ASP A 260 -27.07 18.84 -18.98
CA ASP A 260 -27.76 17.55 -18.78
C ASP A 260 -28.15 16.86 -20.09
N THR A 261 -27.19 16.25 -20.81
CA THR A 261 -27.50 15.28 -21.88
C THR A 261 -26.38 14.26 -22.03
N ALA A 262 -26.10 13.48 -20.99
CA ALA A 262 -25.25 12.32 -21.10
C ALA A 262 -25.99 11.19 -21.86
N ALA A 263 -25.37 10.58 -22.86
CA ALA A 263 -25.87 9.34 -23.45
C ALA A 263 -25.87 8.26 -22.37
N GLU A 264 -27.06 7.76 -22.04
CA GLU A 264 -27.32 6.79 -21.00
C GLU A 264 -26.57 5.47 -21.29
N VAL A 265 -25.38 5.30 -20.72
CA VAL A 265 -24.93 3.97 -20.31
C VAL A 265 -25.82 3.58 -19.14
N PRO A 266 -26.43 2.39 -19.11
CA PRO A 266 -27.39 2.05 -18.06
C PRO A 266 -26.71 2.15 -16.69
N ALA A 267 -26.98 3.20 -15.94
CA ALA A 267 -26.37 3.51 -14.64
C ALA A 267 -26.53 2.37 -13.60
N ALA A 268 -27.44 1.45 -13.83
CA ALA A 268 -27.64 0.27 -12.99
C ALA A 268 -26.58 -0.81 -13.20
N ASP A 269 -26.08 -0.99 -14.44
CA ASP A 269 -25.09 -2.03 -14.74
C ASP A 269 -23.69 -1.59 -14.36
N THR A 270 -23.34 -0.33 -14.55
CA THR A 270 -22.04 0.23 -14.13
C THR A 270 -21.86 0.22 -12.61
N ARG A 271 -22.90 0.59 -11.84
CA ARG A 271 -22.84 0.53 -10.36
C ARG A 271 -22.75 -0.91 -9.83
N LYS A 272 -23.34 -1.85 -10.52
CA LYS A 272 -23.23 -3.27 -10.15
C LYS A 272 -21.81 -3.79 -10.40
N LEU A 273 -21.23 -3.43 -11.55
CA LEU A 273 -19.86 -3.76 -11.88
C LEU A 273 -18.88 -3.14 -10.88
N GLU A 274 -19.04 -1.85 -10.59
CA GLU A 274 -18.21 -1.15 -9.61
C GLU A 274 -18.21 -1.84 -8.24
N ARG A 275 -19.39 -2.18 -7.73
CA ARG A 275 -19.49 -2.96 -6.49
C ARG A 275 -18.82 -4.32 -6.58
N SER A 276 -18.90 -5.00 -7.72
CA SER A 276 -18.20 -6.26 -7.95
C SER A 276 -16.70 -6.08 -7.89
N LEU A 277 -16.15 -5.05 -8.53
CA LEU A 277 -14.71 -4.75 -8.51
C LEU A 277 -14.23 -4.39 -7.09
N LEU A 278 -14.99 -3.61 -6.34
CA LEU A 278 -14.66 -3.29 -4.95
C LEU A 278 -14.72 -4.53 -4.04
N GLN A 279 -15.67 -5.45 -4.27
CA GLN A 279 -15.69 -6.73 -3.56
C GLN A 279 -14.49 -7.61 -3.91
N VAL A 280 -14.07 -7.61 -5.18
CA VAL A 280 -12.86 -8.28 -5.62
C VAL A 280 -11.63 -7.69 -4.92
N PHE A 281 -11.50 -6.36 -4.88
CA PHE A 281 -10.43 -5.68 -4.16
C PHE A 281 -10.41 -6.10 -2.68
N GLN A 282 -11.55 -6.10 -1.99
CA GLN A 282 -11.66 -6.56 -0.61
C GLN A 282 -11.17 -8.01 -0.43
N GLN A 283 -11.58 -8.92 -1.33
CA GLN A 283 -11.14 -10.32 -1.28
C GLN A 283 -9.63 -10.46 -1.50
N GLU A 284 -9.05 -9.61 -2.33
CA GLU A 284 -7.59 -9.55 -2.52
C GLU A 284 -6.88 -9.11 -1.24
N GLN A 285 -7.38 -8.08 -0.58
CA GLN A 285 -6.82 -7.65 0.71
C GLN A 285 -6.89 -8.78 1.74
N ASP A 286 -8.03 -9.45 1.88
CA ASP A 286 -8.20 -10.57 2.80
C ASP A 286 -7.27 -11.77 2.48
N THR A 287 -6.90 -11.96 1.20
CA THR A 287 -6.12 -13.11 0.75
C THR A 287 -4.63 -12.82 0.67
N TYR A 288 -4.24 -11.68 0.15
CA TYR A 288 -2.85 -11.39 -0.23
C TYR A 288 -2.15 -10.39 0.67
N VAL A 289 -2.89 -9.66 1.51
CA VAL A 289 -2.29 -8.70 2.42
C VAL A 289 -1.90 -9.38 3.72
N ARG A 290 -0.62 -9.28 4.06
CA ARG A 290 -0.07 -9.63 5.36
C ARG A 290 0.77 -8.46 5.84
N ILE A 291 0.74 -8.24 7.13
CA ILE A 291 1.61 -7.26 7.76
C ILE A 291 2.97 -7.90 7.97
N ASP A 292 3.98 -7.20 7.51
CA ASP A 292 5.36 -7.44 7.92
C ASP A 292 5.77 -6.43 8.98
N TRP A 293 6.57 -6.89 9.92
CA TRP A 293 7.16 -6.07 10.98
C TRP A 293 8.12 -4.99 10.49
N TYR A 294 8.41 -4.96 9.22
CA TYR A 294 9.14 -3.88 8.56
C TYR A 294 8.24 -2.73 8.08
N GLY A 295 6.94 -2.77 8.44
CA GLY A 295 6.00 -1.76 8.03
C GLY A 295 5.51 -1.87 6.59
N ASN A 296 5.71 -3.01 5.96
CA ASN A 296 5.30 -3.26 4.58
C ASN A 296 4.13 -4.22 4.49
N VAL A 297 3.32 -4.02 3.47
CA VAL A 297 2.32 -4.99 3.03
C VAL A 297 3.01 -6.02 2.14
N LEU A 298 3.01 -7.29 2.56
CA LEU A 298 3.66 -8.37 1.84
C LEU A 298 2.69 -9.48 1.46
N PHE A 299 3.12 -10.26 0.49
CA PHE A 299 2.44 -11.48 0.09
C PHE A 299 2.75 -12.62 1.08
N PRO A 300 1.76 -13.48 1.42
CA PRO A 300 1.92 -14.56 2.40
C PRO A 300 3.13 -15.45 2.12
N HIS A 301 3.32 -15.88 0.86
CA HIS A 301 4.45 -16.71 0.48
C HIS A 301 5.80 -16.01 0.66
N GLY A 302 5.86 -14.69 0.46
CA GLY A 302 7.06 -13.90 0.69
C GLY A 302 7.48 -13.90 2.15
N ILE A 303 6.53 -13.68 3.07
CA ILE A 303 6.79 -13.70 4.51
C ILE A 303 7.32 -15.07 4.95
N LEU A 304 6.69 -16.15 4.48
CA LEU A 304 7.12 -17.50 4.83
C LEU A 304 8.51 -17.84 4.29
N GLN A 305 8.83 -17.42 3.06
CA GLN A 305 10.18 -17.54 2.49
C GLN A 305 11.23 -16.82 3.33
N ASP A 306 10.97 -15.58 3.70
CA ASP A 306 11.89 -14.78 4.50
C ASP A 306 12.15 -15.41 5.88
N ARG A 307 11.09 -15.88 6.53
CA ARG A 307 11.21 -16.62 7.80
C ARG A 307 12.05 -17.88 7.67
N LEU A 308 11.83 -18.67 6.63
CA LEU A 308 12.63 -19.86 6.35
C LEU A 308 14.10 -19.53 6.11
N GLN A 309 14.38 -18.49 5.35
CA GLN A 309 15.74 -18.02 5.10
C GLN A 309 16.45 -17.57 6.38
N LEU A 310 15.72 -16.86 7.25
CA LEU A 310 16.24 -16.42 8.54
C LEU A 310 16.53 -17.61 9.47
N LEU A 311 15.62 -18.60 9.53
CA LEU A 311 15.79 -19.82 10.31
C LEU A 311 17.01 -20.62 9.84
N GLU A 312 17.13 -20.87 8.54
CA GLU A 312 18.29 -21.55 7.95
C GLU A 312 19.61 -20.83 8.29
N GLY A 313 19.59 -19.50 8.17
CA GLY A 313 20.74 -18.67 8.53
C GLY A 313 21.07 -18.72 10.02
N ALA A 314 20.08 -18.74 10.89
CA ALA A 314 20.28 -18.86 12.33
C ALA A 314 20.89 -20.22 12.69
N VAL A 315 20.36 -21.32 12.14
CA VAL A 315 20.88 -22.69 12.31
C VAL A 315 22.35 -22.77 11.84
N ARG A 316 22.65 -22.24 10.66
CA ARG A 316 24.02 -22.22 10.11
C ARG A 316 24.98 -21.45 11.04
N ASN A 317 24.58 -20.27 11.50
CA ASN A 317 25.40 -19.47 12.41
C ASN A 317 25.65 -20.19 13.75
N LEU A 318 24.65 -20.85 14.31
CA LEU A 318 24.83 -21.64 15.55
C LEU A 318 25.79 -22.81 15.37
N LYS A 319 25.67 -23.56 14.25
CA LYS A 319 26.61 -24.66 13.92
C LYS A 319 28.05 -24.19 13.78
N GLU A 320 28.25 -22.94 13.36
CA GLU A 320 29.57 -22.33 13.21
C GLU A 320 30.02 -21.55 14.46
N GLY A 321 29.26 -21.58 15.54
CA GLY A 321 29.57 -20.89 16.79
C GLY A 321 29.40 -19.37 16.77
N ARG A 322 28.72 -18.83 15.75
CA ARG A 322 28.45 -17.39 15.60
C ARG A 322 27.14 -16.99 16.28
N LEU A 323 27.15 -16.99 17.61
CA LEU A 323 25.95 -16.75 18.41
C LEU A 323 25.28 -15.41 18.12
N SER A 324 26.03 -14.31 18.10
CA SER A 324 25.48 -12.97 17.85
C SER A 324 24.76 -12.88 16.50
N ALA A 325 25.35 -13.46 15.45
CA ALA A 325 24.73 -13.48 14.12
C ALA A 325 23.46 -14.35 14.08
N ALA A 326 23.42 -15.43 14.84
CA ALA A 326 22.22 -16.27 14.97
C ALA A 326 21.10 -15.54 15.70
N LEU A 327 21.42 -14.89 16.83
CA LEU A 327 20.43 -14.14 17.60
C LEU A 327 19.80 -12.98 16.81
N ARG A 328 20.61 -12.28 15.98
CA ARG A 328 20.07 -11.24 15.10
C ARG A 328 19.02 -11.80 14.15
N LYS A 329 19.29 -12.94 13.50
CA LYS A 329 18.31 -13.56 12.59
C LYS A 329 17.06 -14.06 13.31
N LEU A 330 17.21 -14.60 14.53
CA LEU A 330 16.04 -15.02 15.34
C LEU A 330 15.22 -13.80 15.78
N TYR A 331 15.86 -12.69 16.08
CA TYR A 331 15.16 -11.44 16.40
C TYR A 331 14.36 -10.91 15.20
N GLU A 332 14.88 -11.03 13.99
CA GLU A 332 14.18 -10.63 12.77
C GLU A 332 12.96 -11.52 12.48
N ILE A 333 12.96 -12.78 12.91
CA ILE A 333 11.81 -13.70 12.81
C ILE A 333 10.74 -13.36 13.85
N ASP A 334 11.18 -13.13 15.07
CA ASP A 334 10.31 -12.83 16.20
C ASP A 334 10.07 -11.34 16.26
N SER A 335 9.21 -10.87 15.47
CA SER A 335 8.65 -9.54 15.24
C SER A 335 8.58 -8.54 16.44
N ASN A 336 9.15 -8.86 17.58
CA ASN A 336 9.33 -7.95 18.73
C ASN A 336 10.12 -6.66 18.40
N ARG A 337 10.71 -6.58 17.21
CA ARG A 337 11.34 -5.37 16.72
C ARG A 337 10.38 -4.17 16.77
N TYR A 338 9.13 -4.40 16.44
CA TYR A 338 8.11 -3.37 16.43
C TYR A 338 7.80 -2.81 17.82
N ALA A 339 7.77 -3.66 18.82
CA ALA A 339 7.50 -3.24 20.21
C ALA A 339 8.51 -2.22 20.76
N PHE A 340 9.64 -2.04 20.10
CA PHE A 340 10.71 -1.19 20.58
C PHE A 340 11.07 -0.02 19.67
N LEU A 341 10.60 0.03 18.42
CA LEU A 341 10.88 1.10 17.43
C LEU A 341 12.34 1.61 17.46
N PHE A 342 13.29 0.74 17.83
CA PHE A 342 14.67 1.13 17.96
C PHE A 342 15.38 1.07 16.61
N GLU A 343 16.09 2.13 16.29
CA GLU A 343 17.05 2.14 15.21
C GLU A 343 17.98 0.93 15.30
N GLU A 344 18.41 0.39 14.18
CA GLU A 344 19.30 -0.78 14.13
C GLU A 344 20.55 -0.60 14.99
N GLU A 345 21.09 0.61 15.06
CA GLU A 345 22.25 0.95 15.89
C GLU A 345 21.96 0.79 17.38
N VAL A 346 20.78 1.22 17.84
CA VAL A 346 20.34 1.07 19.23
C VAL A 346 20.15 -0.40 19.56
N TYR A 347 19.50 -1.16 18.67
CA TYR A 347 19.38 -2.62 18.80
C TYR A 347 20.74 -3.30 18.87
N ARG A 348 21.68 -2.96 17.98
CA ARG A 348 23.04 -3.48 18.00
C ARG A 348 23.77 -3.16 19.28
N HIS A 349 23.62 -1.93 19.79
CA HIS A 349 24.21 -1.52 21.05
C HIS A 349 23.71 -2.36 22.22
N PHE A 350 22.41 -2.51 22.38
CA PHE A 350 21.83 -3.34 23.45
C PHE A 350 22.19 -4.81 23.32
N THR A 351 22.15 -5.35 22.12
CA THR A 351 22.50 -6.74 21.87
C THR A 351 23.99 -6.99 22.16
N SER A 352 24.87 -6.13 21.72
CA SER A 352 26.30 -6.22 22.03
C SER A 352 26.54 -6.10 23.51
N TYR A 353 25.93 -5.12 24.17
CA TYR A 353 26.04 -4.96 25.60
C TYR A 353 25.57 -6.21 26.37
N ALA A 354 24.45 -6.80 25.99
CA ALA A 354 23.95 -8.02 26.61
C ALA A 354 24.90 -9.21 26.37
N LEU A 355 25.43 -9.35 25.17
CA LEU A 355 26.37 -10.43 24.80
C LEU A 355 27.73 -10.31 25.48
N ASP A 356 28.17 -9.09 25.79
CA ASP A 356 29.45 -8.81 26.45
C ASP A 356 29.38 -8.98 27.98
N GLN A 357 28.17 -9.17 28.55
CA GLN A 357 28.02 -9.42 29.99
C GLN A 357 28.49 -10.81 30.36
N SER A 358 29.07 -10.95 31.57
CA SER A 358 29.39 -12.26 32.13
C SER A 358 28.13 -13.09 32.38
N ALA A 359 28.22 -14.41 32.21
CA ALA A 359 27.10 -15.34 32.33
C ALA A 359 26.33 -15.27 33.65
N ASP A 360 27.02 -14.87 34.74
CA ASP A 360 26.42 -14.67 36.06
C ASP A 360 25.55 -13.38 36.17
N ARG A 361 25.77 -12.41 35.30
CA ARG A 361 24.98 -11.20 35.18
C ARG A 361 23.73 -11.38 34.33
N LEU A 362 23.75 -12.30 33.39
CA LEU A 362 22.66 -12.59 32.47
C LEU A 362 21.64 -13.54 33.14
N LYS A 363 20.81 -13.00 34.01
CA LYS A 363 19.80 -13.78 34.77
C LYS A 363 18.56 -14.20 33.95
N TRP A 364 18.47 -13.83 32.68
CA TRP A 364 17.34 -14.06 31.79
C TRP A 364 17.68 -15.09 30.71
N GLY A 365 16.72 -15.55 29.94
CA GLY A 365 16.87 -16.64 28.97
C GLY A 365 18.05 -16.51 28.01
N THR A 366 18.42 -15.30 27.62
CA THR A 366 19.64 -14.98 26.84
C THR A 366 20.92 -15.39 27.56
N GLY A 367 21.01 -15.23 28.88
CA GLY A 367 22.19 -15.62 29.66
C GLY A 367 22.43 -17.11 29.72
N ARG A 368 21.41 -17.93 29.51
CA ARG A 368 21.53 -19.38 29.40
C ARG A 368 22.06 -19.82 28.04
N ILE A 369 21.88 -19.00 27.00
CA ILE A 369 22.40 -19.26 25.65
C ILE A 369 23.86 -18.79 25.54
N ILE A 370 24.17 -17.65 26.15
CA ILE A 370 25.53 -17.09 26.18
C ILE A 370 26.33 -17.85 27.26
N GLY A 371 27.23 -18.68 26.89
CA GLY A 371 27.99 -19.55 27.78
C GLY A 371 27.52 -21.00 27.75
N PHE A 372 26.62 -21.33 26.87
CA PHE A 372 26.29 -22.71 26.58
C PHE A 372 27.32 -23.26 25.58
N GLU A 373 28.14 -24.18 26.00
CA GLU A 373 29.09 -24.87 25.12
C GLU A 373 28.39 -25.82 24.14
N ASN A 374 27.13 -26.19 24.42
CA ASN A 374 26.37 -27.13 23.59
C ASN A 374 25.06 -26.49 23.07
N PHE A 375 25.04 -26.05 21.82
CA PHE A 375 23.85 -25.51 21.13
C PHE A 375 22.97 -26.60 20.52
N PHE A 376 23.26 -27.88 20.68
CA PHE A 376 22.55 -28.95 20.03
C PHE A 376 21.03 -28.95 20.28
N PRO A 377 20.51 -28.72 21.50
CA PRO A 377 19.07 -28.66 21.73
C PRO A 377 18.41 -27.47 21.01
N VAL A 378 19.08 -26.32 20.95
CA VAL A 378 18.59 -25.12 20.26
C VAL A 378 18.55 -25.38 18.76
N VAL A 379 19.62 -25.91 18.19
CA VAL A 379 19.69 -26.28 16.76
C VAL A 379 18.60 -27.28 16.41
N THR A 380 18.38 -28.29 17.25
CA THR A 380 17.31 -29.30 17.02
C THR A 380 15.93 -28.65 17.00
N GLY A 381 15.62 -27.77 17.97
CA GLY A 381 14.34 -27.06 18.01
C GLY A 381 14.13 -26.14 16.81
N LEU A 382 15.20 -25.47 16.33
CA LEU A 382 15.13 -24.62 15.14
C LEU A 382 14.94 -25.44 13.86
N LEU A 383 15.57 -26.61 13.74
CA LEU A 383 15.34 -27.52 12.61
C LEU A 383 13.91 -28.07 12.57
N GLU A 384 13.30 -28.32 13.74
CA GLU A 384 11.88 -28.69 13.80
C GLU A 384 10.99 -27.53 13.33
N LYS A 385 11.27 -26.30 13.75
CA LYS A 385 10.55 -25.09 13.26
C LYS A 385 10.74 -24.87 11.76
N GLU A 386 11.95 -25.07 11.24
CA GLU A 386 12.22 -25.01 9.80
C GLU A 386 11.38 -26.03 9.02
N LYS A 387 11.31 -27.25 9.52
CA LYS A 387 10.48 -28.30 8.92
C LYS A 387 8.99 -27.94 8.93
N MET A 388 8.47 -27.41 10.03
CA MET A 388 7.09 -26.92 10.11
C MET A 388 6.87 -25.77 9.11
N GLY A 389 7.76 -24.79 9.08
CA GLY A 389 7.69 -23.67 8.14
C GLY A 389 7.72 -24.12 6.67
N CYS A 390 8.48 -25.17 6.33
CA CYS A 390 8.45 -25.77 4.99
C CYS A 390 7.08 -26.38 4.65
N SER A 391 6.42 -27.01 5.62
CA SER A 391 5.06 -27.53 5.45
C SER A 391 4.06 -26.40 5.25
N ASP A 392 4.14 -25.36 6.09
CA ASP A 392 3.28 -24.18 6.02
C ASP A 392 3.43 -23.47 4.67
N PHE A 393 4.67 -23.32 4.18
CA PHE A 393 4.93 -22.72 2.88
C PHE A 393 4.32 -23.54 1.72
N THR A 394 4.45 -24.87 1.77
CA THR A 394 3.86 -25.73 0.74
C THR A 394 2.34 -25.64 0.72
N GLU A 395 1.72 -25.59 1.89
CA GLU A 395 0.27 -25.41 2.03
C GLU A 395 -0.17 -24.02 1.53
N GLU A 396 0.55 -22.96 1.89
CA GLU A 396 0.26 -21.59 1.44
C GLU A 396 0.34 -21.46 -0.08
N ILE A 397 1.35 -22.03 -0.73
CA ILE A 397 1.46 -22.05 -2.20
C ILE A 397 0.22 -22.69 -2.83
N ALA A 398 -0.25 -23.83 -2.30
CA ALA A 398 -1.45 -24.49 -2.83
C ALA A 398 -2.74 -23.67 -2.61
N GLN A 399 -2.86 -23.01 -1.47
CA GLN A 399 -3.98 -22.11 -1.18
C GLN A 399 -4.01 -20.90 -2.11
N LEU A 400 -2.85 -20.27 -2.36
CA LEU A 400 -2.70 -19.16 -3.27
C LEU A 400 -3.01 -19.55 -4.72
N GLU A 401 -2.55 -20.71 -5.19
CA GLU A 401 -2.92 -21.22 -6.51
C GLU A 401 -4.44 -21.26 -6.69
N ALA A 402 -5.14 -21.86 -5.73
CA ALA A 402 -6.60 -21.97 -5.78
C ALA A 402 -7.30 -20.59 -5.68
N ALA A 403 -6.72 -19.66 -4.92
CA ALA A 403 -7.25 -18.30 -4.81
C ALA A 403 -7.11 -17.53 -6.14
N TYR A 404 -5.94 -17.54 -6.76
CA TYR A 404 -5.70 -16.88 -8.04
C TYR A 404 -6.50 -17.49 -9.21
N GLU A 405 -6.72 -18.81 -9.21
CA GLU A 405 -7.61 -19.44 -10.19
C GLU A 405 -9.05 -18.91 -10.06
N ARG A 406 -9.60 -18.86 -8.84
CA ARG A 406 -10.92 -18.28 -8.58
C ARG A 406 -11.01 -16.81 -8.99
N GLN A 407 -9.99 -16.03 -8.70
CA GLN A 407 -9.90 -14.62 -9.05
C GLN A 407 -9.95 -14.42 -10.57
N SER A 408 -9.17 -15.21 -11.31
CA SER A 408 -9.18 -15.16 -12.78
C SER A 408 -10.57 -15.47 -13.38
N ASP A 409 -11.33 -16.37 -12.77
CA ASP A 409 -12.69 -16.67 -13.22
C ASP A 409 -13.66 -15.51 -12.94
N LEU A 410 -13.49 -14.81 -11.81
CA LEU A 410 -14.25 -13.57 -11.52
C LEU A 410 -13.96 -12.49 -12.58
N TYR A 411 -12.69 -12.24 -12.90
CA TYR A 411 -12.34 -11.24 -13.92
C TYR A 411 -12.91 -11.57 -15.31
N ARG A 412 -12.91 -12.83 -15.72
CA ARG A 412 -13.55 -13.24 -16.98
C ARG A 412 -15.03 -12.90 -17.00
N LYS A 413 -15.72 -13.15 -15.91
CA LYS A 413 -17.13 -12.81 -15.77
C LYS A 413 -17.37 -11.30 -15.85
N GLU A 414 -16.53 -10.49 -15.22
CA GLU A 414 -16.66 -9.03 -15.28
C GLU A 414 -16.27 -8.48 -16.68
N ILE A 415 -15.30 -9.11 -17.35
CA ILE A 415 -14.97 -8.82 -18.77
C ILE A 415 -16.18 -9.00 -19.68
N ASP A 416 -17.00 -10.03 -19.46
CA ASP A 416 -18.20 -10.30 -20.28
C ASP A 416 -19.32 -9.30 -19.99
N THR A 417 -19.28 -8.61 -18.85
CA THR A 417 -20.26 -7.60 -18.44
C THR A 417 -19.97 -6.22 -19.07
N LEU A 418 -18.70 -5.89 -19.30
CA LEU A 418 -18.23 -4.70 -20.02
C LEU A 418 -18.28 -4.88 -21.56
#